data_8d16f8ff97831d3a010bda0d0018ddaf
#
_entry.id   8d16f8ff97831d3a010bda0d0018ddaf
#
_cell.length_a   1.000
_cell.length_b   1.000
_cell.length_c   1.000
_cell.angle_alpha   90.00
_cell.angle_beta   90.00
_cell.angle_gamma   90.00
#
_symmetry.space_group_name_H-M   'P 1'
#
loop_
_entity.id
_entity.type
_entity.pdbx_description
1 polymer ?
#
loop_
_entity_poly.entity_id
_entity_poly.type
_entity_poly.pdbx_seq_one_letter_code
_entity_poly.pdbx_strand_id
1 'polypeptide(L)'
;MTITSMDYATETHLRAADRPAGDTVALLDTHLLAEIAAGLGTAAPIHSLPGGNHRRWSYVIRAEHYEALIIAWPPGTGLAMHDHGGSLAALHIIGGQLRERYLDANGESHVRWLEAGDTVEMDGNHSHEMINLDDIEAFSVHVYSPPLADNSFRIDDEINLFTA
;
A
#
# COMPACT_ATOMS: atom_id res chain seq x y z
N MET A 1 30.75 4.32 15.79
CA MET A 1 29.43 3.79 16.21
C MET A 1 28.74 3.30 14.95
N THR A 2 28.80 2.02 14.68
CA THR A 2 28.40 1.39 13.42
C THR A 2 26.90 1.13 13.49
N ILE A 3 26.13 1.81 12.64
CA ILE A 3 24.69 1.52 12.50
C ILE A 3 24.61 0.21 11.73
N THR A 4 24.23 -0.83 12.43
CA THR A 4 23.96 -2.16 11.88
C THR A 4 22.80 -2.06 10.90
N SER A 5 22.99 -2.55 9.70
CA SER A 5 21.97 -2.77 8.66
C SER A 5 20.73 -3.40 9.29
N MET A 6 19.59 -2.76 9.14
CA MET A 6 18.31 -3.41 9.43
C MET A 6 18.18 -4.56 8.42
N ASP A 7 18.38 -5.78 8.91
CA ASP A 7 18.02 -6.98 8.19
C ASP A 7 16.52 -6.91 7.89
N TYR A 8 16.17 -6.90 6.62
CA TYR A 8 14.81 -7.19 6.16
C TYR A 8 14.56 -8.67 6.44
N ALA A 9 14.23 -8.95 7.71
CA ALA A 9 14.00 -10.30 8.18
C ALA A 9 12.83 -10.90 7.41
N THR A 10 13.10 -12.02 6.78
CA THR A 10 12.15 -13.04 6.34
C THR A 10 11.39 -13.56 7.56
N GLU A 11 10.40 -12.83 8.05
CA GLU A 11 9.40 -13.38 8.94
C GLU A 11 8.34 -14.10 8.11
N THR A 12 8.30 -15.41 8.29
CA THR A 12 7.28 -16.29 7.74
C THR A 12 5.95 -15.95 8.37
N HIS A 13 5.13 -15.13 7.69
CA HIS A 13 3.76 -14.89 8.10
C HIS A 13 2.88 -16.02 7.54
N LEU A 14 2.04 -16.59 8.41
CA LEU A 14 0.99 -17.54 8.05
C LEU A 14 0.10 -16.93 6.98
N ARG A 15 -0.05 -17.62 5.85
CA ARG A 15 -0.95 -17.24 4.77
C ARG A 15 -2.39 -17.17 5.30
N ALA A 16 -3.22 -16.29 4.75
CA ALA A 16 -4.66 -16.29 5.03
C ALA A 16 -5.29 -17.68 4.79
N ALA A 17 -4.75 -18.45 3.83
CA ALA A 17 -5.12 -19.84 3.56
C ALA A 17 -4.68 -20.85 4.65
N ASP A 18 -3.73 -20.49 5.51
CA ASP A 18 -3.20 -21.33 6.58
C ASP A 18 -3.84 -21.01 7.95
N ARG A 19 -4.81 -20.08 8.00
CA ARG A 19 -5.57 -19.82 9.23
C ARG A 19 -6.55 -20.96 9.46
N PRO A 20 -6.60 -21.52 10.68
CA PRO A 20 -7.59 -22.53 11.01
C PRO A 20 -9.00 -21.92 10.83
N ALA A 21 -9.87 -22.69 10.16
CA ALA A 21 -11.28 -22.32 9.97
C ALA A 21 -11.96 -22.23 11.34
N GLY A 22 -12.02 -21.05 11.91
CA GLY A 22 -12.59 -20.78 13.24
C GLY A 22 -12.27 -19.41 13.82
N ASP A 23 -11.13 -18.82 13.43
CA ASP A 23 -10.78 -17.46 13.86
C ASP A 23 -11.32 -16.45 12.84
N THR A 24 -12.55 -16.00 13.04
CA THR A 24 -13.07 -14.80 12.36
C THR A 24 -12.35 -13.60 12.97
N VAL A 25 -11.23 -13.21 12.39
CA VAL A 25 -10.64 -11.91 12.69
C VAL A 25 -11.68 -10.86 12.31
N ALA A 26 -12.12 -10.06 13.27
CA ALA A 26 -13.05 -8.98 13.00
C ALA A 26 -12.39 -8.01 12.02
N LEU A 27 -12.95 -7.92 10.80
CA LEU A 27 -12.49 -6.95 9.81
C LEU A 27 -12.84 -5.55 10.30
N LEU A 28 -11.89 -4.63 10.21
CA LEU A 28 -12.21 -3.21 10.31
C LEU A 28 -12.90 -2.80 9.01
N ASP A 29 -13.97 -2.01 9.10
CA ASP A 29 -14.64 -1.52 7.90
C ASP A 29 -13.77 -0.51 7.13
N THR A 30 -14.08 -0.29 5.85
CA THR A 30 -13.28 0.56 4.97
C THR A 30 -13.26 2.01 5.44
N HIS A 31 -14.35 2.48 6.06
CA HIS A 31 -14.42 3.85 6.58
C HIS A 31 -13.45 4.07 7.73
N LEU A 32 -13.39 3.14 8.68
CA LEU A 32 -12.41 3.21 9.77
C LEU A 32 -10.97 3.10 9.25
N LEU A 33 -10.72 2.26 8.24
CA LEU A 33 -9.41 2.19 7.60
C LEU A 33 -9.04 3.52 6.94
N ALA A 34 -10.01 4.21 6.31
CA ALA A 34 -9.81 5.53 5.70
C ALA A 34 -9.48 6.59 6.75
N GLU A 35 -10.17 6.59 7.90
CA GLU A 35 -9.86 7.49 9.03
C GLU A 35 -8.45 7.24 9.58
N ILE A 36 -8.05 5.96 9.73
CA ILE A 36 -6.69 5.58 10.15
C ILE A 36 -5.66 6.07 9.13
N ALA A 37 -5.89 5.83 7.83
CA ALA A 37 -4.98 6.24 6.77
C ALA A 37 -4.77 7.76 6.76
N ALA A 38 -5.85 8.54 6.80
CA ALA A 38 -5.79 10.00 6.83
C ALA A 38 -5.12 10.52 8.11
N GLY A 39 -5.42 9.93 9.27
CA GLY A 39 -4.79 10.28 10.54
C GLY A 39 -3.28 10.01 10.53
N LEU A 40 -2.86 8.86 10.04
CA LEU A 40 -1.44 8.52 9.89
C LEU A 40 -0.75 9.42 8.86
N GLY A 41 -1.44 9.86 7.81
CA GLY A 41 -0.91 10.76 6.78
C GLY A 41 -0.39 12.07 7.36
N THR A 42 -0.97 12.56 8.45
CA THR A 42 -0.53 13.80 9.13
C THR A 42 0.73 13.62 9.97
N ALA A 43 1.07 12.40 10.36
CA ALA A 43 2.15 12.08 11.30
C ALA A 43 3.20 11.13 10.68
N ALA A 44 3.01 10.71 9.44
CA ALA A 44 3.83 9.68 8.81
C ALA A 44 5.30 10.11 8.69
N PRO A 45 6.24 9.25 9.06
CA PRO A 45 7.66 9.56 9.05
C PRO A 45 8.26 9.42 7.64
N ILE A 46 7.74 10.14 6.65
CA ILE A 46 8.20 10.05 5.25
C ILE A 46 9.70 10.23 5.09
N HIS A 47 10.32 11.05 5.95
CA HIS A 47 11.76 11.28 5.94
C HIS A 47 12.59 10.09 6.44
N SER A 48 11.96 9.05 7.01
CA SER A 48 12.65 7.84 7.43
C SER A 48 12.85 6.85 6.29
N LEU A 49 12.14 7.02 5.17
CA LEU A 49 12.34 6.19 3.99
C LEU A 49 13.67 6.57 3.32
N PRO A 50 14.55 5.60 3.03
CA PRO A 50 15.79 5.88 2.32
C PRO A 50 15.51 6.46 0.93
N GLY A 51 16.39 7.29 0.40
CA GLY A 51 16.28 7.78 -0.97
C GLY A 51 16.53 6.66 -1.99
N GLY A 52 16.06 6.82 -3.22
CA GLY A 52 16.31 5.86 -4.30
C GLY A 52 15.33 6.02 -5.49
N ASN A 53 15.62 5.29 -6.56
CA ASN A 53 14.85 5.34 -7.81
C ASN A 53 13.78 4.24 -7.92
N HIS A 54 13.65 3.42 -6.89
CA HIS A 54 12.65 2.37 -6.79
C HIS A 54 11.60 2.72 -5.76
N ARG A 55 10.42 2.14 -5.88
CA ARG A 55 9.38 2.24 -4.86
C ARG A 55 9.90 1.69 -3.53
N ARG A 56 9.64 2.40 -2.44
CA ARG A 56 10.09 2.05 -1.09
C ARG A 56 8.93 2.12 -0.14
N TRP A 57 8.94 1.27 0.87
CA TRP A 57 7.90 1.24 1.90
C TRP A 57 8.46 0.90 3.27
N SER A 58 7.69 1.22 4.29
CA SER A 58 7.95 0.82 5.66
C SER A 58 6.63 0.60 6.39
N TYR A 59 6.60 -0.38 7.26
CA TYR A 59 5.47 -0.54 8.17
C TYR A 59 5.46 0.58 9.20
N VAL A 60 4.28 1.20 9.37
CA VAL A 60 3.98 2.16 10.44
C VAL A 60 3.30 1.44 11.60
N ILE A 61 2.41 0.51 11.27
CA ILE A 61 1.67 -0.32 12.23
C ILE A 61 1.65 -1.76 11.71
N ARG A 62 1.87 -2.70 12.63
CA ARG A 62 1.60 -4.13 12.42
C ARG A 62 0.85 -4.65 13.63
N ALA A 63 -0.43 -4.92 13.46
CA ALA A 63 -1.34 -5.40 14.49
C ALA A 63 -2.06 -6.68 14.02
N GLU A 64 -2.76 -7.35 14.92
CA GLU A 64 -3.46 -8.59 14.63
C GLU A 64 -4.57 -8.41 13.57
N HIS A 65 -5.26 -7.27 13.62
CA HIS A 65 -6.45 -7.02 12.81
C HIS A 65 -6.21 -6.11 11.61
N TYR A 66 -5.10 -5.38 11.60
CA TYR A 66 -4.75 -4.51 10.49
C TYR A 66 -3.25 -4.20 10.47
N GLU A 67 -2.78 -3.76 9.32
CA GLU A 67 -1.45 -3.20 9.15
C GLU A 67 -1.50 -1.90 8.37
N ALA A 68 -0.52 -1.05 8.57
CA ALA A 68 -0.37 0.21 7.85
C ALA A 68 1.07 0.37 7.34
N LEU A 69 1.19 0.80 6.09
CA LEU A 69 2.45 1.08 5.43
C LEU A 69 2.49 2.50 4.92
N ILE A 70 3.68 3.08 4.95
CA ILE A 70 4.02 4.28 4.20
C ILE A 70 4.79 3.86 2.95
N ILE A 71 4.44 4.42 1.81
CA ILE A 71 5.07 4.12 0.52
C ILE A 71 5.54 5.39 -0.13
N ALA A 72 6.79 5.39 -0.63
CA ALA A 72 7.36 6.41 -1.49
C ALA A 72 7.37 5.91 -2.94
N TRP A 73 6.92 6.77 -3.83
CA TRP A 73 6.77 6.52 -5.26
C TRP A 73 7.64 7.53 -6.03
N PRO A 74 8.90 7.19 -6.34
CA PRO A 74 9.71 8.03 -7.22
C PRO A 74 9.05 8.25 -8.58
N PRO A 75 9.40 9.31 -9.31
CA PRO A 75 8.95 9.53 -10.68
C PRO A 75 9.08 8.27 -11.54
N GLY A 76 8.03 7.95 -12.31
CA GLY A 76 8.00 6.81 -13.22
C GLY A 76 7.87 5.44 -12.55
N THR A 77 7.75 5.37 -11.22
CA THR A 77 7.57 4.08 -10.53
C THR A 77 6.10 3.82 -10.23
N GLY A 78 5.75 2.54 -10.16
CA GLY A 78 4.39 2.11 -9.88
C GLY A 78 4.31 0.66 -9.43
N LEU A 79 3.10 0.19 -9.28
CA LEU A 79 2.76 -1.19 -8.99
C LEU A 79 1.74 -1.66 -10.04
N ALA A 80 2.04 -2.76 -10.72
CA ALA A 80 1.17 -3.35 -11.74
C ALA A 80 -0.19 -3.74 -11.14
N MET A 81 -1.15 -4.05 -12.01
CA MET A 81 -2.50 -4.49 -11.61
C MET A 81 -2.41 -5.64 -10.63
N HIS A 82 -2.99 -5.46 -9.44
CA HIS A 82 -2.99 -6.42 -8.33
C HIS A 82 -4.27 -6.26 -7.51
N ASP A 83 -4.57 -7.25 -6.68
CA ASP A 83 -5.57 -7.21 -5.63
C ASP A 83 -4.93 -7.37 -4.25
N HIS A 84 -5.74 -7.35 -3.21
CA HIS A 84 -5.29 -7.42 -1.82
C HIS A 84 -5.62 -8.76 -1.14
N GLY A 85 -5.90 -9.82 -1.92
CA GLY A 85 -6.19 -11.15 -1.38
C GLY A 85 -7.42 -11.20 -0.48
N GLY A 86 -8.42 -10.36 -0.73
CA GLY A 86 -9.65 -10.27 0.05
C GLY A 86 -9.59 -9.31 1.24
N SER A 87 -8.44 -8.68 1.52
CA SER A 87 -8.35 -7.64 2.55
C SER A 87 -9.09 -6.38 2.12
N LEU A 88 -9.86 -5.80 3.05
CA LEU A 88 -10.34 -4.43 2.92
C LEU A 88 -9.15 -3.48 3.03
N ALA A 89 -9.21 -2.37 2.32
CA ALA A 89 -8.11 -1.42 2.35
C ALA A 89 -8.57 0.03 2.29
N ALA A 90 -7.69 0.93 2.71
CA ALA A 90 -7.77 2.34 2.41
C ALA A 90 -6.37 2.88 2.12
N LEU A 91 -6.32 3.89 1.26
CA LEU A 91 -5.10 4.65 1.02
C LEU A 91 -5.35 6.14 1.20
N HIS A 92 -4.32 6.85 1.63
CA HIS A 92 -4.32 8.30 1.74
C HIS A 92 -3.05 8.87 1.09
N ILE A 93 -3.20 9.87 0.22
CA ILE A 93 -2.08 10.55 -0.42
C ILE A 93 -1.55 11.63 0.50
N ILE A 94 -0.29 11.50 0.93
CA ILE A 94 0.38 12.47 1.81
C ILE A 94 0.93 13.63 0.99
N GLY A 95 1.46 13.36 -0.20
CA GLY A 95 2.07 14.35 -1.06
C GLY A 95 2.31 13.82 -2.46
N GLY A 96 2.48 14.73 -3.43
CA GLY A 96 2.56 14.38 -4.85
C GLY A 96 1.23 13.95 -5.42
N GLN A 97 1.28 13.24 -6.55
CA GLN A 97 0.11 12.75 -7.28
C GLN A 97 0.38 11.32 -7.78
N LEU A 98 -0.66 10.48 -7.76
CA LEU A 98 -0.62 9.15 -8.33
C LEU A 98 -1.77 8.96 -9.31
N ARG A 99 -1.50 8.30 -10.44
CA ARG A 99 -2.56 7.78 -11.31
C ARG A 99 -2.93 6.38 -10.84
N GLU A 100 -4.20 6.16 -10.59
CA GLU A 100 -4.76 4.84 -10.35
C GLU A 100 -5.60 4.39 -11.54
N ARG A 101 -5.38 3.15 -11.99
CA ARG A 101 -6.29 2.43 -12.87
C ARG A 101 -6.86 1.27 -12.10
N TYR A 102 -8.19 1.17 -12.02
CA TYR A 102 -8.87 0.14 -11.25
C TYR A 102 -10.00 -0.51 -12.04
N LEU A 103 -10.39 -1.70 -11.62
CA LEU A 103 -11.53 -2.42 -12.16
C LEU A 103 -12.73 -2.25 -11.23
N ASP A 104 -13.88 -1.93 -11.80
CA ASP A 104 -15.14 -1.93 -11.07
C ASP A 104 -15.73 -3.35 -10.90
N ALA A 105 -16.87 -3.46 -10.23
CA ALA A 105 -17.54 -4.73 -9.96
C ALA A 105 -17.99 -5.48 -11.24
N ASN A 106 -18.06 -4.81 -12.39
CA ASN A 106 -18.37 -5.39 -13.69
C ASN A 106 -17.11 -5.79 -14.47
N GLY A 107 -15.91 -5.49 -13.93
CA GLY A 107 -14.62 -5.67 -14.59
C GLY A 107 -14.29 -4.57 -15.59
N GLU A 108 -15.04 -3.47 -15.60
CA GLU A 108 -14.72 -2.30 -16.43
C GLU A 108 -13.57 -1.50 -15.86
N SER A 109 -12.66 -1.07 -16.73
CA SER A 109 -11.47 -0.32 -16.33
C SER A 109 -11.75 1.17 -16.25
N HIS A 110 -11.40 1.77 -15.11
CA HIS A 110 -11.50 3.19 -14.84
C HIS A 110 -10.13 3.76 -14.48
N VAL A 111 -9.96 5.07 -14.68
CA VAL A 111 -8.75 5.82 -14.31
C VAL A 111 -9.15 7.02 -13.48
N ARG A 112 -8.41 7.26 -12.41
CA ARG A 112 -8.48 8.50 -11.61
C ARG A 112 -7.10 9.00 -11.24
N TRP A 113 -7.03 10.27 -10.93
CA TRP A 113 -5.86 10.92 -10.36
C TRP A 113 -6.12 11.16 -8.89
N LEU A 114 -5.14 10.84 -8.06
CA LEU A 114 -5.19 11.00 -6.61
C LEU A 114 -4.11 12.00 -6.23
N GLU A 115 -4.53 13.06 -5.54
CA GLU A 115 -3.67 14.16 -5.13
C GLU A 115 -3.51 14.21 -3.60
N ALA A 116 -2.55 14.99 -3.12
CA ALA A 116 -2.32 15.16 -1.69
C ALA A 116 -3.62 15.54 -0.95
N GLY A 117 -3.98 14.77 0.06
CA GLY A 117 -5.21 14.88 0.85
C GLY A 117 -6.32 13.92 0.43
N ASP A 118 -6.25 13.31 -0.75
CA ASP A 118 -7.23 12.33 -1.18
C ASP A 118 -7.13 11.04 -0.35
N THR A 119 -8.30 10.48 -0.03
CA THR A 119 -8.44 9.19 0.64
C THR A 119 -9.38 8.30 -0.16
N VAL A 120 -9.01 7.05 -0.33
CA VAL A 120 -9.75 6.05 -1.10
C VAL A 120 -10.04 4.85 -0.23
N GLU A 121 -11.29 4.42 -0.22
CA GLU A 121 -11.75 3.16 0.37
C GLU A 121 -11.79 2.06 -0.69
N MET A 122 -11.37 0.85 -0.34
CA MET A 122 -11.30 -0.29 -1.25
C MET A 122 -11.88 -1.53 -0.57
N ASP A 123 -12.82 -2.17 -1.24
CA ASP A 123 -13.35 -3.47 -0.81
C ASP A 123 -12.37 -4.62 -1.10
N GLY A 124 -12.69 -5.82 -0.61
CA GLY A 124 -11.81 -6.99 -0.74
C GLY A 124 -11.66 -7.53 -2.16
N ASN A 125 -12.44 -7.03 -3.13
CA ASN A 125 -12.36 -7.43 -4.54
C ASN A 125 -11.70 -6.33 -5.40
N HIS A 126 -11.28 -5.22 -4.79
CA HIS A 126 -10.67 -4.12 -5.51
C HIS A 126 -9.36 -4.55 -6.15
N SER A 127 -9.27 -4.39 -7.46
CA SER A 127 -8.04 -4.62 -8.23
C SER A 127 -7.59 -3.33 -8.88
N HIS A 128 -6.34 -2.97 -8.69
CA HIS A 128 -5.81 -1.71 -9.22
C HIS A 128 -4.33 -1.75 -9.60
N GLU A 129 -3.95 -0.79 -10.40
CA GLU A 129 -2.59 -0.40 -10.75
C GLU A 129 -2.38 1.03 -10.26
N MET A 130 -1.24 1.32 -9.68
CA MET A 130 -0.87 2.68 -9.28
C MET A 130 0.49 3.06 -9.86
N ILE A 131 0.62 4.30 -10.34
CA ILE A 131 1.86 4.80 -10.91
C ILE A 131 2.03 6.30 -10.67
N ASN A 132 3.25 6.70 -10.34
CA ASN A 132 3.65 8.10 -10.33
C ASN A 132 4.12 8.49 -11.75
N LEU A 133 3.33 9.32 -12.43
CA LEU A 133 3.66 9.88 -13.75
C LEU A 133 4.16 11.32 -13.67
N ASP A 134 4.26 11.88 -12.46
CA ASP A 134 4.78 13.22 -12.21
C ASP A 134 6.32 13.21 -12.15
N ASP A 135 6.94 14.37 -12.16
CA ASP A 135 8.39 14.57 -12.03
C ASP A 135 8.85 14.72 -10.56
N ILE A 136 7.91 14.73 -9.62
CA ILE A 136 8.17 14.76 -8.18
C ILE A 136 7.77 13.44 -7.51
N GLU A 137 8.46 13.10 -6.42
CA GLU A 137 8.14 11.91 -5.63
C GLU A 137 6.78 12.06 -4.93
N ALA A 138 5.95 11.02 -5.01
CA ALA A 138 4.70 10.95 -4.28
C ALA A 138 4.84 10.06 -3.02
N PHE A 139 3.96 10.28 -2.04
CA PHE A 139 3.91 9.52 -0.79
C PHE A 139 2.48 9.18 -0.43
N SER A 140 2.28 7.96 0.05
CA SER A 140 0.97 7.49 0.48
C SER A 140 1.05 6.64 1.75
N VAL A 141 -0.05 6.59 2.51
CA VAL A 141 -0.31 5.59 3.55
C VAL A 141 -1.31 4.59 3.01
N HIS A 142 -1.04 3.31 3.20
CA HIS A 142 -1.96 2.21 2.90
C HIS A 142 -2.28 1.46 4.18
N VAL A 143 -3.55 1.16 4.41
CA VAL A 143 -4.03 0.42 5.57
C VAL A 143 -4.85 -0.77 5.09
N TYR A 144 -4.59 -1.96 5.63
CA TYR A 144 -5.22 -3.22 5.24
C TYR A 144 -5.82 -3.95 6.43
N SER A 145 -7.01 -4.53 6.27
CA SER A 145 -7.64 -5.40 7.27
C SER A 145 -8.33 -6.60 6.58
N PRO A 146 -8.00 -7.86 6.96
CA PRO A 146 -6.87 -8.22 7.81
C PRO A 146 -5.53 -7.81 7.20
N PRO A 147 -4.41 -7.93 7.92
CA PRO A 147 -3.08 -7.75 7.33
C PRO A 147 -2.89 -8.62 6.09
N LEU A 148 -2.17 -8.12 5.10
CA LEU A 148 -1.93 -8.84 3.85
C LEU A 148 -1.23 -10.18 4.12
N ALA A 149 -1.73 -11.23 3.49
CA ALA A 149 -1.26 -12.59 3.71
C ALA A 149 0.09 -12.88 3.05
N ASP A 150 0.48 -12.07 2.07
CA ASP A 150 1.70 -12.25 1.30
C ASP A 150 2.37 -10.91 1.02
N ASN A 151 3.65 -10.93 0.68
CA ASN A 151 4.39 -9.74 0.26
C ASN A 151 3.86 -9.20 -1.09
N SER A 152 2.65 -8.66 -1.07
CA SER A 152 2.00 -8.00 -2.22
C SER A 152 2.81 -6.80 -2.76
N PHE A 153 3.95 -6.52 -2.14
CA PHE A 153 4.87 -5.44 -2.49
C PHE A 153 6.15 -5.96 -3.17
N ARG A 154 6.07 -7.08 -3.89
CA ARG A 154 7.22 -7.65 -4.59
C ARG A 154 7.83 -6.66 -5.57
N ILE A 155 9.15 -6.66 -5.63
CA ILE A 155 9.91 -5.89 -6.64
C ILE A 155 9.50 -6.33 -8.05
N ASP A 156 9.14 -7.59 -8.22
CA ASP A 156 8.77 -8.18 -9.52
C ASP A 156 7.51 -7.58 -10.15
N ASP A 157 6.63 -6.96 -9.33
CA ASP A 157 5.42 -6.28 -9.80
C ASP A 157 5.62 -4.76 -9.97
N GLU A 158 6.83 -4.28 -9.73
CA GLU A 158 7.15 -2.87 -9.84
C GLU A 158 7.21 -2.43 -11.31
N ILE A 159 6.46 -1.37 -11.61
CA ILE A 159 6.61 -0.63 -12.87
C ILE A 159 7.70 0.41 -12.65
N ASN A 160 8.69 0.45 -13.54
CA ASN A 160 9.67 1.51 -13.58
C ASN A 160 9.91 1.95 -15.03
N LEU A 161 9.40 3.13 -15.39
CA LEU A 161 9.45 3.65 -16.75
C LEU A 161 10.85 4.13 -17.17
N PHE A 162 11.77 4.27 -16.23
CA PHE A 162 13.11 4.83 -16.47
C PHE A 162 14.24 3.79 -16.41
N THR A 163 13.94 2.56 -16.01
CA THR A 163 14.89 1.44 -16.13
C THR A 163 14.61 0.68 -17.41
N ALA A 164 15.46 0.92 -18.41
CA ALA A 164 15.53 0.09 -19.61
C ALA A 164 16.58 -1.00 -19.42
#